data_299b4abbef94e54d2570c69f444ce222
#
_entry.id   299b4abbef94e54d2570c69f444ce222
#
_cell.length_a   1.000
_cell.length_b   1.000
_cell.length_c   1.000
_cell.angle_alpha   90.00
_cell.angle_beta   90.00
_cell.angle_gamma   90.00
#
_symmetry.space_group_name_H-M   'P 1'
#
loop_
_entity.id
_entity.type
_entity.pdbx_description
1 polymer ?
#
loop_
_entity_poly.entity_id
_entity_poly.type
_entity_poly.pdbx_seq_one_letter_code
_entity_poly.pdbx_strand_id
1 'polypeptide(L)'
;LVASPYDAFILEEDGKLTEQILTEYIGMNLSYAPRVWNASSARKANQMIKERFFDLIIVMIRISDIDPFKFSKKLKTKYPEKPIVLLAFDQSEIKHISEKDKKIFDEIFIWSGNSNVFPATIKSIEDKRNIDEDIKTADIRTIIFIEDTPRFYSSILPVLYKEIIYHTKQLIDKSLNNSQKLLHMRARPKIIHVENLEDAKKYINKYRKNILGIISDLRFPH
;
A
#
# COMPACT_ATOMS: atom_id res chain seq x y z
N LEU A 1 -12.58 2.90 -0.18
CA LEU A 1 -12.36 3.45 -1.51
C LEU A 1 -13.32 4.60 -1.76
N VAL A 2 -12.81 5.77 -2.14
CA VAL A 2 -13.58 6.94 -2.54
C VAL A 2 -13.36 7.15 -4.03
N ALA A 3 -14.40 6.94 -4.83
CA ALA A 3 -14.33 6.94 -6.28
C ALA A 3 -15.64 7.46 -6.89
N SER A 4 -15.62 7.90 -8.15
CA SER A 4 -16.86 8.14 -8.88
C SER A 4 -17.64 6.82 -9.02
N PRO A 5 -18.98 6.86 -9.22
CA PRO A 5 -19.76 5.63 -9.44
C PRO A 5 -19.24 4.80 -10.62
N TYR A 6 -18.75 5.46 -11.67
CA TYR A 6 -18.20 4.83 -12.85
C TYR A 6 -16.85 4.14 -12.55
N ASP A 7 -15.94 4.82 -11.86
CA ASP A 7 -14.63 4.25 -11.50
C ASP A 7 -14.80 3.08 -10.50
N ALA A 8 -15.72 3.22 -9.55
CA ALA A 8 -16.03 2.12 -8.63
C ALA A 8 -16.61 0.89 -9.34
N PHE A 9 -17.45 1.12 -10.36
CA PHE A 9 -17.98 0.05 -11.21
C PHE A 9 -16.87 -0.67 -11.98
N ILE A 10 -15.96 0.07 -12.64
CA ILE A 10 -14.82 -0.54 -13.34
C ILE A 10 -13.97 -1.38 -12.41
N LEU A 11 -13.66 -0.89 -11.22
CA LEU A 11 -12.83 -1.63 -10.26
C LEU A 11 -13.52 -2.89 -9.75
N GLU A 12 -14.83 -2.88 -9.54
CA GLU A 12 -15.57 -4.03 -8.99
C GLU A 12 -15.97 -5.03 -10.08
N GLU A 13 -16.46 -4.57 -11.23
CA GLU A 13 -16.93 -5.45 -12.32
C GLU A 13 -15.77 -6.00 -13.16
N ASP A 14 -14.88 -5.13 -13.63
CA ASP A 14 -13.75 -5.55 -14.46
C ASP A 14 -12.59 -6.06 -13.61
N GLY A 15 -12.32 -5.39 -12.50
CA GLY A 15 -11.21 -5.70 -11.60
C GLY A 15 -11.55 -6.72 -10.53
N LYS A 16 -12.82 -7.05 -10.31
CA LYS A 16 -13.28 -7.96 -9.23
C LYS A 16 -12.59 -7.68 -7.91
N LEU A 17 -12.50 -6.39 -7.57
CA LEU A 17 -11.67 -5.85 -6.49
C LEU A 17 -11.82 -6.65 -5.18
N THR A 18 -13.06 -6.82 -4.72
CA THR A 18 -13.33 -7.49 -3.44
C THR A 18 -12.97 -8.97 -3.50
N GLU A 19 -13.32 -9.65 -4.60
CA GLU A 19 -13.02 -11.07 -4.80
C GLU A 19 -11.52 -11.32 -4.90
N GLN A 20 -10.78 -10.47 -5.62
CA GLN A 20 -9.34 -10.65 -5.78
C GLN A 20 -8.57 -10.34 -4.50
N ILE A 21 -8.93 -9.30 -3.76
CA ILE A 21 -8.35 -9.05 -2.44
C ILE A 21 -8.56 -10.27 -1.53
N LEU A 22 -9.77 -10.83 -1.49
CA LEU A 22 -10.07 -12.00 -0.70
C LEU A 22 -9.25 -13.23 -1.16
N THR A 23 -9.20 -13.48 -2.46
CA THR A 23 -8.46 -14.61 -3.05
C THR A 23 -6.96 -14.51 -2.75
N GLU A 24 -6.37 -13.34 -2.92
CA GLU A 24 -4.95 -13.11 -2.60
C GLU A 24 -4.67 -13.30 -1.11
N TYR A 25 -5.52 -12.78 -0.22
CA TYR A 25 -5.35 -12.95 1.23
C TYR A 25 -5.52 -14.41 1.67
N ILE A 26 -6.46 -15.16 1.09
CA ILE A 26 -6.59 -16.60 1.33
C ILE A 26 -5.37 -17.35 0.78
N GLY A 27 -4.94 -17.02 -0.45
CA GLY A 27 -3.75 -17.61 -1.06
C GLY A 27 -2.48 -17.38 -0.23
N MET A 28 -2.41 -16.27 0.48
CA MET A 28 -1.34 -15.90 1.40
C MET A 28 -1.50 -16.49 2.81
N ASN A 29 -2.56 -17.26 3.05
CA ASN A 29 -2.90 -17.81 4.36
C ASN A 29 -3.01 -16.74 5.47
N LEU A 30 -3.46 -15.54 5.11
CA LEU A 30 -3.69 -14.44 6.03
C LEU A 30 -5.09 -14.56 6.64
N SER A 31 -5.19 -14.52 7.95
CA SER A 31 -6.40 -14.83 8.71
C SER A 31 -7.55 -13.84 8.50
N TYR A 32 -7.25 -12.60 8.06
CA TYR A 32 -8.25 -11.55 7.92
C TYR A 32 -8.03 -10.75 6.64
N ALA A 33 -8.86 -11.01 5.64
CA ALA A 33 -8.91 -10.17 4.44
C ALA A 33 -9.49 -8.79 4.80
N PRO A 34 -8.93 -7.69 4.26
CA PRO A 34 -9.46 -6.36 4.47
C PRO A 34 -10.87 -6.25 3.92
N ARG A 35 -11.74 -5.56 4.65
CA ARG A 35 -13.08 -5.24 4.18
C ARG A 35 -13.04 -3.95 3.39
N VAL A 36 -13.47 -4.00 2.13
CA VAL A 36 -13.56 -2.84 1.26
C VAL A 36 -14.93 -2.19 1.40
N TRP A 37 -14.92 -0.87 1.56
CA TRP A 37 -16.13 -0.04 1.61
C TRP A 37 -16.04 1.02 0.52
N ASN A 38 -17.07 1.14 -0.29
CA ASN A 38 -17.11 2.07 -1.41
C ASN A 38 -17.95 3.30 -1.06
N ALA A 39 -17.37 4.49 -1.25
CA ALA A 39 -18.04 5.77 -1.14
C ALA A 39 -18.04 6.47 -2.51
N SER A 40 -19.19 6.71 -3.07
CA SER A 40 -19.38 7.34 -4.40
C SER A 40 -19.16 8.86 -4.39
N SER A 41 -18.90 9.46 -3.22
CA SER A 41 -18.68 10.89 -3.06
C SER A 41 -17.90 11.18 -1.78
N ALA A 42 -17.26 12.33 -1.70
CA ALA A 42 -16.58 12.80 -0.49
C ALA A 42 -17.55 13.01 0.67
N ARG A 43 -18.79 13.41 0.39
CA ARG A 43 -19.85 13.55 1.41
C ARG A 43 -20.12 12.20 2.06
N LYS A 44 -20.34 11.15 1.25
CA LYS A 44 -20.57 9.79 1.75
C LYS A 44 -19.34 9.26 2.51
N ALA A 45 -18.14 9.47 1.97
CA ALA A 45 -16.91 9.10 2.64
C ALA A 45 -16.78 9.75 4.02
N ASN A 46 -17.02 11.07 4.12
CA ASN A 46 -17.00 11.78 5.40
C ASN A 46 -18.03 11.25 6.41
N GLN A 47 -19.23 10.86 5.96
CA GLN A 47 -20.21 10.23 6.83
C GLN A 47 -19.69 8.90 7.35
N MET A 48 -19.21 8.03 6.47
CA MET A 48 -18.68 6.71 6.85
C MET A 48 -17.50 6.80 7.81
N ILE A 49 -16.56 7.75 7.60
CA ILE A 49 -15.41 7.97 8.48
C ILE A 49 -15.82 8.43 9.88
N LYS A 50 -16.95 9.10 10.04
CA LYS A 50 -17.50 9.46 11.37
C LYS A 50 -18.13 8.28 12.10
N GLU A 51 -18.72 7.36 11.34
CA GLU A 51 -19.46 6.21 11.87
C GLU A 51 -18.57 5.01 12.16
N ARG A 52 -17.40 4.92 11.49
CA ARG A 52 -16.53 3.74 11.52
C ARG A 52 -15.06 4.12 11.49
N PHE A 53 -14.25 3.24 12.03
CA PHE A 53 -12.80 3.32 11.86
C PHE A 53 -12.38 2.68 10.54
N PHE A 54 -11.45 3.32 9.83
CA PHE A 54 -10.81 2.80 8.64
C PHE A 54 -9.29 2.88 8.81
N ASP A 55 -8.59 1.80 8.49
CA ASP A 55 -7.12 1.71 8.57
C ASP A 55 -6.45 2.42 7.40
N LEU A 56 -7.11 2.46 6.24
CA LEU A 56 -6.62 3.03 5.00
C LEU A 56 -7.76 3.69 4.22
N ILE A 57 -7.49 4.84 3.62
CA ILE A 57 -8.40 5.52 2.68
C ILE A 57 -7.72 5.56 1.32
N ILE A 58 -8.35 4.95 0.31
CA ILE A 58 -7.91 5.05 -1.08
C ILE A 58 -8.83 6.04 -1.78
N VAL A 59 -8.25 7.07 -2.39
CA VAL A 59 -8.96 8.14 -3.08
C VAL A 59 -8.60 8.09 -4.56
N MET A 60 -9.60 8.04 -5.43
CA MET A 60 -9.38 8.16 -6.87
C MET A 60 -9.37 9.63 -7.31
N ILE A 61 -8.75 9.90 -8.45
CA ILE A 61 -8.66 11.27 -8.99
C ILE A 61 -10.04 11.82 -9.32
N ARG A 62 -10.98 10.98 -9.72
CA ARG A 62 -12.34 11.38 -10.06
C ARG A 62 -13.30 11.11 -8.90
N ILE A 63 -13.68 12.17 -8.20
CA ILE A 63 -14.74 12.16 -7.19
C ILE A 63 -15.88 13.05 -7.70
N SER A 64 -17.12 12.70 -7.44
CA SER A 64 -18.29 13.35 -8.05
C SER A 64 -18.62 14.73 -7.49
N ASP A 65 -18.24 15.07 -6.25
CA ASP A 65 -18.76 16.22 -5.52
C ASP A 65 -17.71 17.24 -5.05
N ILE A 66 -16.44 16.93 -5.13
CA ILE A 66 -15.35 17.82 -4.73
C ILE A 66 -14.03 17.41 -5.40
N ASP A 67 -13.12 18.34 -5.51
CA ASP A 67 -11.74 18.09 -5.89
C ASP A 67 -11.05 17.11 -4.91
N PRO A 68 -10.44 15.99 -5.37
CA PRO A 68 -9.85 14.96 -4.52
C PRO A 68 -8.71 15.48 -3.64
N PHE A 69 -7.94 16.47 -4.10
CA PHE A 69 -6.84 17.04 -3.34
C PHE A 69 -7.36 17.89 -2.18
N LYS A 70 -8.41 18.69 -2.42
CA LYS A 70 -9.08 19.46 -1.37
C LYS A 70 -9.72 18.54 -0.32
N PHE A 71 -10.32 17.45 -0.76
CA PHE A 71 -10.90 16.44 0.12
C PHE A 71 -9.83 15.80 0.99
N SER A 72 -8.77 15.25 0.36
CA SER A 72 -7.68 14.57 1.04
C SER A 72 -6.93 15.47 2.01
N LYS A 73 -6.69 16.74 1.64
CA LYS A 73 -6.08 17.74 2.52
C LYS A 73 -6.93 17.99 3.78
N LYS A 74 -8.26 18.12 3.63
CA LYS A 74 -9.17 18.25 4.79
C LYS A 74 -9.13 17.01 5.68
N LEU A 75 -9.05 15.81 5.08
CA LEU A 75 -8.92 14.56 5.83
C LEU A 75 -7.60 14.50 6.60
N LYS A 76 -6.47 14.84 5.97
CA LYS A 76 -5.15 14.86 6.64
C LYS A 76 -5.09 15.86 7.77
N THR A 77 -5.71 17.04 7.60
CA THR A 77 -5.80 18.04 8.68
C THR A 77 -6.59 17.50 9.88
N LYS A 78 -7.67 16.76 9.62
CA LYS A 78 -8.54 16.23 10.68
C LYS A 78 -8.04 14.92 11.29
N TYR A 79 -7.40 14.09 10.48
CA TYR A 79 -6.92 12.76 10.84
C TYR A 79 -5.48 12.56 10.33
N PRO A 80 -4.47 13.23 10.91
CA PRO A 80 -3.09 13.26 10.40
C PRO A 80 -2.46 11.85 10.30
N GLU A 81 -2.77 10.98 11.26
CA GLU A 81 -2.23 9.62 11.32
C GLU A 81 -2.91 8.62 10.36
N LYS A 82 -3.98 9.04 9.68
CA LYS A 82 -4.71 8.14 8.81
C LYS A 82 -4.06 8.09 7.43
N PRO A 83 -3.64 6.90 6.95
CA PRO A 83 -3.06 6.78 5.62
C PRO A 83 -4.09 7.12 4.55
N ILE A 84 -3.67 7.94 3.58
CA ILE A 84 -4.45 8.27 2.39
C ILE A 84 -3.60 7.98 1.17
N VAL A 85 -4.07 7.08 0.32
CA VAL A 85 -3.43 6.71 -0.94
C VAL A 85 -4.22 7.28 -2.11
N LEU A 86 -3.52 7.85 -3.07
CA LEU A 86 -4.12 8.22 -4.36
C LEU A 86 -4.03 7.04 -5.31
N LEU A 87 -5.14 6.69 -5.95
CA LEU A 87 -5.18 5.69 -7.00
C LEU A 87 -5.56 6.35 -8.32
N ALA A 88 -4.71 6.22 -9.33
CA ALA A 88 -4.92 6.69 -10.69
C ALA A 88 -5.08 5.51 -11.66
N PHE A 89 -5.70 5.72 -12.81
CA PHE A 89 -5.78 4.71 -13.86
C PHE A 89 -4.52 4.68 -14.74
N ASP A 90 -3.88 5.83 -14.92
CA ASP A 90 -2.66 5.92 -15.71
C ASP A 90 -1.73 7.06 -15.27
N GLN A 91 -0.51 7.05 -15.83
CA GLN A 91 0.52 8.05 -15.53
C GLN A 91 0.14 9.47 -15.98
N SER A 92 -0.71 9.62 -16.99
CA SER A 92 -1.10 10.96 -17.50
C SER A 92 -1.94 11.72 -16.49
N GLU A 93 -2.76 11.01 -15.71
CA GLU A 93 -3.55 11.61 -14.63
C GLU A 93 -2.66 12.21 -13.52
N ILE A 94 -1.45 11.66 -13.33
CA ILE A 94 -0.52 12.07 -12.27
C ILE A 94 0.40 13.20 -12.73
N LYS A 95 0.73 13.29 -14.02
CA LYS A 95 1.70 14.25 -14.57
C LYS A 95 1.39 15.71 -14.25
N HIS A 96 0.11 16.05 -14.11
CA HIS A 96 -0.33 17.42 -13.86
C HIS A 96 -0.53 17.73 -12.37
N ILE A 97 -0.27 16.77 -11.49
CA ILE A 97 -0.38 16.98 -10.05
C ILE A 97 0.87 17.73 -9.56
N SER A 98 0.66 18.85 -8.86
CA SER A 98 1.76 19.57 -8.27
C SER A 98 2.46 18.73 -7.18
N GLU A 99 3.78 18.93 -7.00
CA GLU A 99 4.53 18.25 -5.94
C GLU A 99 3.96 18.52 -4.53
N LYS A 100 3.35 19.69 -4.35
CA LYS A 100 2.66 20.04 -3.10
C LYS A 100 1.42 19.18 -2.87
N ASP A 101 0.68 18.87 -3.92
CA ASP A 101 -0.54 18.05 -3.82
C ASP A 101 -0.20 16.57 -3.71
N LYS A 102 0.87 16.10 -4.35
CA LYS A 102 1.38 14.73 -4.17
C LYS A 102 1.72 14.45 -2.70
N LYS A 103 2.35 15.40 -2.00
CA LYS A 103 2.71 15.29 -0.58
C LYS A 103 1.52 15.17 0.39
N ILE A 104 0.28 15.33 -0.07
CA ILE A 104 -0.92 15.09 0.72
C ILE A 104 -1.11 13.58 0.94
N PHE A 105 -0.69 12.78 -0.01
CA PHE A 105 -0.85 11.33 -0.01
C PHE A 105 0.37 10.65 0.58
N ASP A 106 0.15 9.55 1.28
CA ASP A 106 1.23 8.72 1.81
C ASP A 106 1.89 7.90 0.71
N GLU A 107 1.12 7.51 -0.32
CA GLU A 107 1.58 6.86 -1.55
C GLU A 107 0.61 7.16 -2.71
N ILE A 108 1.11 6.99 -3.94
CA ILE A 108 0.33 7.15 -5.17
C ILE A 108 0.49 5.89 -5.99
N PHE A 109 -0.60 5.17 -6.27
CA PHE A 109 -0.57 3.96 -7.08
C PHE A 109 -1.30 4.14 -8.41
N ILE A 110 -0.89 3.35 -9.40
CA ILE A 110 -1.56 3.24 -10.70
C ILE A 110 -2.18 1.86 -10.83
N TRP A 111 -3.48 1.81 -11.12
CA TRP A 111 -4.19 0.59 -11.44
C TRP A 111 -4.25 0.43 -12.96
N SER A 112 -3.49 -0.50 -13.50
CA SER A 112 -3.42 -0.82 -14.93
C SER A 112 -4.17 -2.10 -15.31
N GLY A 113 -5.32 -2.36 -14.66
CA GLY A 113 -6.10 -3.60 -14.86
C GLY A 113 -5.66 -4.79 -14.02
N ASN A 114 -4.59 -4.63 -13.20
CA ASN A 114 -4.12 -5.69 -12.31
C ASN A 114 -4.50 -5.37 -10.86
N SER A 115 -5.46 -6.11 -10.32
CA SER A 115 -5.96 -5.90 -8.95
C SER A 115 -4.98 -6.32 -7.85
N ASN A 116 -3.87 -6.98 -8.18
CA ASN A 116 -2.79 -7.24 -7.22
C ASN A 116 -2.14 -5.95 -6.68
N VAL A 117 -2.39 -4.80 -7.30
CA VAL A 117 -1.99 -3.50 -6.78
C VAL A 117 -2.63 -3.21 -5.41
N PHE A 118 -3.87 -3.68 -5.16
CA PHE A 118 -4.55 -3.41 -3.89
C PHE A 118 -3.94 -4.13 -2.70
N PRO A 119 -3.69 -5.46 -2.73
CA PRO A 119 -2.91 -6.13 -1.70
C PRO A 119 -1.54 -5.50 -1.50
N ALA A 120 -0.84 -5.12 -2.57
CA ALA A 120 0.46 -4.46 -2.49
C ALA A 120 0.37 -3.09 -1.81
N THR A 121 -0.62 -2.27 -2.16
CA THR A 121 -0.88 -0.97 -1.52
C THR A 121 -1.11 -1.14 -0.01
N ILE A 122 -1.97 -2.09 0.36
CA ILE A 122 -2.27 -2.35 1.78
C ILE A 122 -1.00 -2.79 2.50
N LYS A 123 -0.22 -3.72 1.92
CA LYS A 123 1.02 -4.22 2.53
C LYS A 123 2.10 -3.16 2.61
N SER A 124 2.24 -2.28 1.60
CA SER A 124 3.18 -1.17 1.64
C SER A 124 2.89 -0.23 2.82
N ILE A 125 1.63 0.16 2.99
CA ILE A 125 1.22 1.00 4.12
C ILE A 125 1.41 0.29 5.46
N GLU A 126 1.04 -1.00 5.57
CA GLU A 126 1.25 -1.79 6.79
C GLU A 126 2.73 -1.89 7.13
N ASP A 127 3.59 -2.21 6.16
CA ASP A 127 5.02 -2.35 6.37
C ASP A 127 5.65 -1.04 6.86
N LYS A 128 5.33 0.09 6.22
CA LYS A 128 5.82 1.42 6.65
C LYS A 128 5.37 1.79 8.07
N ARG A 129 4.14 1.45 8.45
CA ARG A 129 3.60 1.80 9.77
C ARG A 129 4.15 0.94 10.89
N ASN A 130 4.37 -0.34 10.62
CA ASN A 130 4.67 -1.31 11.66
C ASN A 130 6.16 -1.65 11.76
N ILE A 131 7.01 -1.13 10.85
CA ILE A 131 8.42 -1.52 10.76
C ILE A 131 9.20 -1.36 12.08
N ASP A 132 8.99 -0.26 12.80
CA ASP A 132 9.69 0.00 14.06
C ASP A 132 9.36 -1.03 15.13
N GLU A 133 8.07 -1.34 15.28
CA GLU A 133 7.61 -2.33 16.26
C GLU A 133 7.97 -3.75 15.84
N ASP A 134 7.83 -4.06 14.56
CA ASP A 134 8.15 -5.39 14.03
C ASP A 134 9.65 -5.72 14.14
N ILE A 135 10.54 -4.77 13.89
CA ILE A 135 11.98 -4.95 14.12
C ILE A 135 12.27 -5.14 15.59
N LYS A 136 11.68 -4.30 16.46
CA LYS A 136 11.92 -4.36 17.91
C LYS A 136 11.45 -5.67 18.52
N THR A 137 10.30 -6.19 18.07
CA THR A 137 9.66 -7.37 18.70
C THR A 137 10.09 -8.69 18.08
N ALA A 138 10.42 -8.71 16.79
CA ALA A 138 10.67 -9.94 16.05
C ALA A 138 11.96 -9.92 15.20
N ASP A 139 12.81 -8.90 15.35
CA ASP A 139 14.07 -8.74 14.59
C ASP A 139 13.88 -8.93 13.06
N ILE A 140 12.79 -8.37 12.53
CA ILE A 140 12.37 -8.54 11.14
C ILE A 140 13.42 -7.98 10.18
N ARG A 141 13.63 -8.67 9.06
CA ARG A 141 14.47 -8.20 7.96
C ARG A 141 13.70 -7.26 7.05
N THR A 142 14.41 -6.32 6.42
CA THR A 142 13.84 -5.31 5.54
C THR A 142 14.50 -5.30 4.17
N ILE A 143 13.70 -5.03 3.16
CA ILE A 143 14.15 -4.73 1.80
C ILE A 143 13.83 -3.26 1.55
N ILE A 144 14.83 -2.46 1.21
CA ILE A 144 14.64 -1.08 0.78
C ILE A 144 14.42 -1.09 -0.72
N PHE A 145 13.27 -0.63 -1.16
CA PHE A 145 12.92 -0.50 -2.57
C PHE A 145 12.86 0.98 -2.95
N ILE A 146 13.74 1.41 -3.86
CA ILE A 146 13.91 2.81 -4.26
C ILE A 146 13.44 2.96 -5.70
N GLU A 147 12.31 3.65 -5.91
CA GLU A 147 11.70 3.91 -7.20
C GLU A 147 10.78 5.13 -7.09
N ASP A 148 10.98 6.15 -7.90
CA ASP A 148 10.22 7.42 -7.85
C ASP A 148 9.03 7.46 -8.80
N THR A 149 8.95 6.51 -9.73
CA THR A 149 7.93 6.50 -10.78
C THR A 149 6.73 5.63 -10.40
N PRO A 150 5.53 6.21 -10.16
CA PRO A 150 4.34 5.48 -9.76
C PRO A 150 4.00 4.29 -10.67
N ARG A 151 4.20 4.43 -11.97
CA ARG A 151 3.98 3.35 -12.93
C ARG A 151 4.84 2.12 -12.65
N PHE A 152 6.10 2.33 -12.32
CA PHE A 152 7.03 1.22 -12.10
C PHE A 152 6.82 0.56 -10.75
N TYR A 153 6.77 1.33 -9.66
CA TYR A 153 6.56 0.70 -8.37
C TYR A 153 5.16 0.07 -8.23
N SER A 154 4.13 0.61 -8.90
CA SER A 154 2.80 -0.02 -8.92
C SER A 154 2.77 -1.38 -9.64
N SER A 155 3.71 -1.64 -10.55
CA SER A 155 3.86 -2.94 -11.21
C SER A 155 4.83 -3.88 -10.49
N ILE A 156 5.87 -3.34 -9.86
CA ILE A 156 6.93 -4.14 -9.22
C ILE A 156 6.52 -4.59 -7.81
N LEU A 157 5.93 -3.71 -6.99
CA LEU A 157 5.53 -4.04 -5.61
C LEU A 157 4.59 -5.25 -5.51
N PRO A 158 3.55 -5.40 -6.38
CA PRO A 158 2.71 -6.59 -6.37
C PRO A 158 3.49 -7.89 -6.56
N VAL A 159 4.47 -7.87 -7.47
CA VAL A 159 5.33 -9.04 -7.73
C VAL A 159 6.22 -9.32 -6.53
N LEU A 160 6.88 -8.32 -5.98
CA LEU A 160 7.75 -8.46 -4.80
C LEU A 160 6.97 -9.01 -3.59
N TYR A 161 5.79 -8.46 -3.30
CA TYR A 161 4.94 -8.95 -2.20
C TYR A 161 4.50 -10.38 -2.43
N LYS A 162 4.07 -10.72 -3.65
CA LYS A 162 3.66 -12.09 -4.00
C LYS A 162 4.80 -13.09 -3.77
N GLU A 163 6.00 -12.80 -4.23
CA GLU A 163 7.16 -13.67 -4.07
C GLU A 163 7.56 -13.81 -2.59
N ILE A 164 7.67 -12.71 -1.85
CA ILE A 164 8.02 -12.76 -0.43
C ILE A 164 7.01 -13.58 0.37
N ILE A 165 5.73 -13.39 0.10
CA ILE A 165 4.66 -14.09 0.80
C ILE A 165 4.66 -15.58 0.41
N TYR A 166 4.83 -15.89 -0.87
CA TYR A 166 4.95 -17.26 -1.35
C TYR A 166 6.11 -18.00 -0.68
N HIS A 167 7.30 -17.42 -0.63
CA HIS A 167 8.45 -18.01 0.04
C HIS A 167 8.24 -18.15 1.56
N THR A 168 7.63 -17.17 2.19
CA THR A 168 7.26 -17.27 3.62
C THR A 168 6.32 -18.44 3.87
N LYS A 169 5.31 -18.63 3.01
CA LYS A 169 4.38 -19.78 3.09
C LYS A 169 5.12 -21.10 2.97
N GLN A 170 6.03 -21.23 2.01
CA GLN A 170 6.84 -22.46 1.85
C GLN A 170 7.63 -22.81 3.12
N LEU A 171 8.14 -21.79 3.84
CA LEU A 171 8.84 -21.99 5.11
C LEU A 171 7.87 -22.43 6.23
N ILE A 172 6.68 -21.83 6.26
CA ILE A 172 5.62 -22.19 7.21
C ILE A 172 5.18 -23.63 7.02
N ASP A 173 4.94 -24.04 5.76
CA ASP A 173 4.47 -25.40 5.44
C ASP A 173 5.51 -26.47 5.79
N LYS A 174 6.80 -26.12 5.75
CA LYS A 174 7.91 -26.99 6.17
C LYS A 174 8.17 -26.97 7.69
N SER A 175 7.48 -26.14 8.45
CA SER A 175 7.69 -26.01 9.89
C SER A 175 7.14 -27.22 10.64
N LEU A 176 7.92 -27.75 11.60
CA LEU A 176 7.61 -28.97 12.33
C LEU A 176 6.56 -28.75 13.43
N ASN A 177 6.39 -27.54 13.94
CA ASN A 177 5.47 -27.23 15.02
C ASN A 177 4.82 -25.84 14.90
N ASN A 178 3.75 -25.62 15.70
CA ASN A 178 2.99 -24.37 15.67
C ASN A 178 3.79 -23.15 16.11
N SER A 179 4.76 -23.29 16.99
CA SER A 179 5.60 -22.17 17.44
C SER A 179 6.51 -21.69 16.31
N GLN A 180 7.10 -22.61 15.54
CA GLN A 180 7.88 -22.27 14.34
C GLN A 180 7.01 -21.65 13.26
N LYS A 181 5.78 -22.15 13.04
CA LYS A 181 4.83 -21.54 12.10
C LYS A 181 4.54 -20.09 12.44
N LEU A 182 4.24 -19.80 13.71
CA LEU A 182 3.99 -18.43 14.18
C LEU A 182 5.22 -17.53 14.02
N LEU A 183 6.41 -18.06 14.29
CA LEU A 183 7.66 -17.33 14.11
C LEU A 183 7.86 -16.97 12.63
N HIS A 184 7.71 -17.93 11.71
CA HIS A 184 7.87 -17.69 10.27
C HIS A 184 6.80 -16.74 9.72
N MET A 185 5.55 -16.82 10.19
CA MET A 185 4.50 -15.87 9.80
C MET A 185 4.85 -14.42 10.17
N ARG A 186 5.46 -14.21 11.34
CA ARG A 186 5.89 -12.88 11.81
C ARG A 186 7.19 -12.42 11.16
N ALA A 187 8.07 -13.36 10.78
CA ALA A 187 9.41 -13.08 10.26
C ALA A 187 9.46 -12.75 8.75
N ARG A 188 8.31 -12.51 8.11
CA ARG A 188 8.27 -12.06 6.72
C ARG A 188 9.10 -10.78 6.54
N PRO A 189 10.04 -10.73 5.58
CA PRO A 189 10.71 -9.49 5.26
C PRO A 189 9.72 -8.37 4.92
N LYS A 190 9.99 -7.18 5.44
CA LYS A 190 9.20 -5.97 5.13
C LYS A 190 9.79 -5.26 3.92
N ILE A 191 8.93 -4.67 3.09
CA ILE A 191 9.38 -3.81 1.99
C ILE A 191 9.15 -2.36 2.40
N ILE A 192 10.21 -1.57 2.39
CA ILE A 192 10.14 -0.13 2.59
C ILE A 192 10.38 0.55 1.25
N HIS A 193 9.30 0.96 0.63
CA HIS A 193 9.35 1.75 -0.59
C HIS A 193 9.63 3.21 -0.28
N VAL A 194 10.57 3.80 -1.01
CA VAL A 194 10.97 5.21 -0.95
C VAL A 194 11.20 5.74 -2.37
N GLU A 195 10.95 7.03 -2.57
CA GLU A 195 11.00 7.68 -3.87
C GLU A 195 12.31 8.45 -4.11
N ASN A 196 13.19 8.56 -3.11
CA ASN A 196 14.42 9.34 -3.22
C ASN A 196 15.54 8.76 -2.36
N LEU A 197 16.76 9.19 -2.67
CA LEU A 197 17.97 8.71 -2.01
C LEU A 197 18.09 9.17 -0.55
N GLU A 198 17.57 10.37 -0.23
CA GLU A 198 17.62 10.92 1.13
C GLU A 198 16.80 10.07 2.09
N ASP A 199 15.59 9.69 1.70
CA ASP A 199 14.74 8.83 2.51
C ASP A 199 15.32 7.40 2.58
N ALA A 200 15.87 6.90 1.47
CA ALA A 200 16.58 5.63 1.48
C ALA A 200 17.72 5.62 2.51
N LYS A 201 18.58 6.66 2.53
CA LYS A 201 19.67 6.80 3.51
C LYS A 201 19.16 6.82 4.95
N LYS A 202 18.04 7.50 5.22
CA LYS A 202 17.42 7.52 6.58
C LYS A 202 17.08 6.12 7.04
N TYR A 203 16.35 5.35 6.20
CA TYR A 203 15.98 3.98 6.53
C TYR A 203 17.19 3.04 6.60
N ILE A 204 18.16 3.18 5.69
CA ILE A 204 19.39 2.39 5.71
C ILE A 204 20.18 2.62 7.02
N ASN A 205 20.33 3.86 7.44
CA ASN A 205 21.03 4.17 8.68
C ASN A 205 20.26 3.67 9.90
N LYS A 206 18.91 3.84 9.91
CA LYS A 206 18.07 3.45 11.03
C LYS A 206 18.01 1.93 11.23
N TYR A 207 17.95 1.16 10.14
CA TYR A 207 17.74 -0.30 10.19
C TYR A 207 18.94 -1.10 9.68
N ARG A 208 20.14 -0.56 9.75
CA ARG A 208 21.37 -1.11 9.14
C ARG A 208 21.57 -2.61 9.40
N LYS A 209 21.27 -3.07 10.61
CA LYS A 209 21.42 -4.49 11.01
C LYS A 209 20.31 -5.40 10.45
N ASN A 210 19.20 -4.83 10.07
CA ASN A 210 18.01 -5.55 9.62
C ASN A 210 17.83 -5.52 8.11
N ILE A 211 18.68 -4.82 7.35
CA ILE A 211 18.57 -4.77 5.89
C ILE A 211 18.98 -6.11 5.30
N LEU A 212 18.06 -6.71 4.55
CA LEU A 212 18.28 -7.92 3.76
C LEU A 212 18.85 -7.57 2.38
N GLY A 213 18.36 -6.49 1.78
CA GLY A 213 18.79 -6.05 0.46
C GLY A 213 18.23 -4.68 0.09
N ILE A 214 18.77 -4.13 -0.99
CA ILE A 214 18.33 -2.87 -1.59
C ILE A 214 18.04 -3.15 -3.05
N ILE A 215 16.85 -2.78 -3.50
CA ILE A 215 16.41 -2.80 -4.89
C ILE A 215 16.26 -1.35 -5.31
N SER A 216 16.89 -0.96 -6.39
CA SER A 216 16.99 0.43 -6.79
C SER A 216 16.88 0.58 -8.28
N ASP A 217 16.18 1.59 -8.77
CA ASP A 217 16.36 2.07 -10.12
C ASP A 217 17.78 2.63 -10.29
N LEU A 218 18.24 2.72 -11.54
CA LEU A 218 19.57 3.22 -11.90
C LEU A 218 19.62 4.76 -11.99
N ARG A 219 18.48 5.43 -12.05
CA ARG A 219 18.38 6.87 -12.25
C ARG A 219 17.37 7.48 -11.28
N PHE A 220 17.85 8.36 -10.40
CA PHE A 220 17.00 9.16 -9.52
C PHE A 220 17.15 10.65 -9.85
N PRO A 221 16.08 11.43 -9.71
CA PRO A 221 16.24 12.88 -9.58
C PRO A 221 17.08 13.19 -8.33
N HIS A 222 18.03 14.04 -8.48
CA HIS A 222 18.85 14.61 -7.40
C HIS A 222 18.01 15.63 -6.65
#